data_c7cf3bf3aad6393464bc551ee030c2b4
#
_entry.id   c7cf3bf3aad6393464bc551ee030c2b4
#
_cell.length_a   1.000
_cell.length_b   1.000
_cell.length_c   1.000
_cell.angle_alpha   90.00
_cell.angle_beta   90.00
_cell.angle_gamma   90.00
#
_symmetry.space_group_name_H-M   'P 1'
#
loop_
_entity.id
_entity.type
_entity.pdbx_description
1 polymer ?
#
loop_
_entity_poly.entity_id
_entity_poly.type
_entity_poly.pdbx_seq_one_letter_code
_entity_poly.pdbx_strand_id
1 'polypeptide(L)'
;NAAAIIPTSIANRIITAVVDRCPILRGATRYNVRGNLKVPVWGNANSTHNIAVGYQTEFTEITADSGAFTSVDLGGYLAGALTLIGRSVINSATFDVVGFIVNQMSEAIATWIEGQLLVGTGSSAAQGATATSNTMTAASATAVTADELIDLQARVKQVFQRNACWTMAPATFTAIKKLKDANNRYLL
;
A
#
# COMPACT_ATOMS: atom_id res chain seq x y z
N ASN A 1 12.85 29.69 -15.83
CA ASN A 1 12.17 28.40 -15.63
C ASN A 1 12.72 27.40 -16.65
N ALA A 2 13.95 26.90 -16.45
CA ALA A 2 14.42 25.73 -17.14
C ALA A 2 13.79 24.52 -16.42
N ALA A 3 12.62 24.09 -16.85
CA ALA A 3 12.14 22.76 -16.55
C ALA A 3 13.23 21.81 -17.04
N ALA A 4 13.91 21.11 -16.13
CA ALA A 4 14.92 20.14 -16.49
C ALA A 4 14.19 19.05 -17.30
N ILE A 5 14.39 19.08 -18.61
CA ILE A 5 13.82 18.07 -19.52
C ILE A 5 14.63 16.81 -19.26
N ILE A 6 14.10 15.93 -18.41
CA ILE A 6 14.69 14.61 -18.21
C ILE A 6 14.47 13.82 -19.50
N PRO A 7 15.52 13.33 -20.16
CA PRO A 7 15.35 12.50 -21.34
C PRO A 7 14.41 11.33 -21.05
N THR A 8 13.47 11.05 -21.93
CA THR A 8 12.46 10.00 -21.77
C THR A 8 13.06 8.63 -21.48
N SER A 9 14.24 8.35 -22.05
CA SER A 9 14.98 7.12 -21.80
C SER A 9 15.43 6.96 -20.34
N ILE A 10 15.89 8.05 -19.70
CA ILE A 10 16.29 8.04 -18.28
C ILE A 10 15.06 7.93 -17.41
N ALA A 11 13.99 8.68 -17.68
CA ALA A 11 12.75 8.61 -16.93
C ALA A 11 12.16 7.20 -16.95
N ASN A 12 12.12 6.54 -18.10
CA ASN A 12 11.63 5.18 -18.24
C ASN A 12 12.49 4.16 -17.46
N ARG A 13 13.82 4.30 -17.45
CA ARG A 13 14.71 3.45 -16.66
C ARG A 13 14.44 3.58 -15.16
N ILE A 14 14.24 4.80 -14.68
CA ILE A 14 13.91 5.06 -13.27
C ILE A 14 12.57 4.42 -12.91
N ILE A 15 11.53 4.63 -13.71
CA ILE A 15 10.19 4.09 -13.46
C ILE A 15 10.23 2.55 -13.43
N THR A 16 10.89 1.91 -14.38
CA THR A 16 11.02 0.45 -14.41
C THR A 16 11.76 -0.07 -13.18
N ALA A 17 12.90 0.54 -12.84
CA ALA A 17 13.67 0.13 -11.67
C ALA A 17 12.93 0.33 -10.33
N VAL A 18 12.09 1.37 -10.22
CA VAL A 18 11.24 1.60 -9.04
C VAL A 18 10.19 0.49 -8.93
N VAL A 19 9.50 0.14 -10.01
CA VAL A 19 8.48 -0.93 -10.01
C VAL A 19 9.09 -2.28 -9.64
N ASP A 20 10.28 -2.59 -10.14
CA ASP A 20 10.95 -3.85 -9.86
C ASP A 20 11.40 -3.99 -8.40
N ARG A 21 11.73 -2.87 -7.75
CA ARG A 21 12.21 -2.84 -6.37
C ARG A 21 11.10 -2.75 -5.31
N CYS A 22 9.89 -2.33 -5.70
CA CYS A 22 8.75 -2.18 -4.79
C CYS A 22 7.79 -3.36 -4.91
N PRO A 23 7.83 -4.38 -4.03
CA PRO A 23 6.94 -5.53 -4.09
C PRO A 23 5.47 -5.15 -3.93
N ILE A 24 5.15 -4.13 -3.11
CA ILE A 24 3.78 -3.64 -2.92
C ILE A 24 3.25 -3.01 -4.20
N LEU A 25 4.06 -2.17 -4.85
CA LEU A 25 3.68 -1.53 -6.11
C LEU A 25 3.50 -2.54 -7.25
N ARG A 26 4.25 -3.65 -7.22
CA ARG A 26 4.10 -4.75 -8.18
C ARG A 26 2.77 -5.48 -8.02
N GLY A 27 2.33 -5.71 -6.78
CA GLY A 27 1.06 -6.38 -6.47
C GLY A 27 -0.17 -5.49 -6.58
N ALA A 28 -0.02 -4.17 -6.59
CA ALA A 28 -1.12 -3.22 -6.62
C ALA A 28 -1.68 -3.02 -8.04
N THR A 29 -3.00 -2.80 -8.12
CA THR A 29 -3.64 -2.38 -9.37
C THR A 29 -3.24 -0.95 -9.71
N ARG A 30 -2.70 -0.74 -10.90
CA ARG A 30 -2.21 0.56 -11.35
C ARG A 30 -3.17 1.16 -12.37
N TYR A 31 -3.56 2.41 -12.14
CA TYR A 31 -4.37 3.21 -13.06
C TYR A 31 -3.48 4.29 -13.68
N ASN A 32 -3.29 4.24 -15.00
CA ASN A 32 -2.51 5.24 -15.72
C ASN A 32 -3.46 6.33 -16.28
N VAL A 33 -3.69 7.37 -15.49
CA VAL A 33 -4.59 8.47 -15.83
C VAL A 33 -3.88 9.81 -15.77
N ARG A 34 -4.32 10.74 -16.61
CA ARG A 34 -3.90 12.14 -16.56
C ARG A 34 -4.92 12.92 -15.74
N GLY A 35 -4.58 13.29 -14.51
CA GLY A 35 -5.47 14.04 -13.62
C GLY A 35 -6.11 13.15 -12.55
N ASN A 36 -7.19 13.63 -11.93
CA ASN A 36 -7.91 12.92 -10.89
C ASN A 36 -8.85 11.87 -11.50
N LEU A 37 -8.83 10.68 -10.95
CA LEU A 37 -9.73 9.58 -11.31
C LEU A 37 -10.73 9.35 -10.16
N LYS A 38 -12.02 9.37 -10.47
CA LYS A 38 -13.07 8.93 -9.56
C LYS A 38 -13.43 7.48 -9.85
N VAL A 39 -13.15 6.60 -8.90
CA VAL A 39 -13.51 5.18 -9.01
C VAL A 39 -14.84 4.98 -8.28
N PRO A 40 -15.93 4.62 -9.00
CA PRO A 40 -17.18 4.30 -8.34
C PRO A 40 -17.05 2.97 -7.59
N VAL A 41 -17.50 2.95 -6.35
CA VAL A 41 -17.56 1.75 -5.52
C VAL A 41 -19.02 1.49 -5.16
N TRP A 42 -19.48 0.28 -5.40
CA TRP A 42 -20.81 -0.15 -4.97
C TRP A 42 -20.79 -0.46 -3.48
N GLY A 43 -21.64 0.20 -2.75
CA GLY A 43 -21.75 -0.01 -1.32
C GLY A 43 -20.89 0.94 -0.48
N ASN A 44 -20.89 0.67 0.80
CA ASN A 44 -20.09 1.39 1.79
C ASN A 44 -18.82 0.58 2.11
N ALA A 45 -17.77 1.23 2.61
CA ALA A 45 -16.48 0.60 2.96
C ALA A 45 -16.61 -0.66 3.86
N ASN A 46 -17.69 -0.73 4.66
CA ASN A 46 -17.95 -1.83 5.59
C ASN A 46 -19.08 -2.77 5.14
N SER A 47 -19.75 -2.51 4.02
CA SER A 47 -20.87 -3.30 3.51
C SER A 47 -20.57 -3.85 2.11
N THR A 48 -20.79 -5.14 1.93
CA THR A 48 -20.63 -5.81 0.64
C THR A 48 -21.85 -5.65 -0.26
N HIS A 49 -23.02 -5.40 0.34
CA HIS A 49 -24.29 -5.25 -0.38
C HIS A 49 -25.12 -4.15 0.27
N ASN A 50 -25.68 -3.29 -0.57
CA ASN A 50 -26.59 -2.23 -0.14
C ASN A 50 -28.06 -2.56 -0.47
N ILE A 51 -28.34 -3.74 -0.96
CA ILE A 51 -29.70 -4.20 -1.25
C ILE A 51 -30.05 -5.24 -0.21
N ALA A 52 -31.08 -4.96 0.59
CA ALA A 52 -31.61 -5.90 1.55
C ALA A 52 -32.47 -6.94 0.85
N VAL A 53 -32.19 -8.22 1.11
CA VAL A 53 -32.97 -9.34 0.63
C VAL A 53 -33.49 -10.13 1.83
N GLY A 54 -34.79 -10.35 1.91
CA GLY A 54 -35.42 -11.10 2.98
C GLY A 54 -36.72 -11.79 2.55
N TYR A 55 -37.17 -12.71 3.37
CA TYR A 55 -38.50 -13.32 3.19
C TYR A 55 -39.59 -12.28 3.45
N GLN A 56 -40.58 -12.23 2.58
CA GLN A 56 -41.73 -11.37 2.74
C GLN A 56 -42.96 -12.19 3.15
N THR A 57 -43.80 -11.55 3.96
CA THR A 57 -45.08 -12.12 4.34
C THR A 57 -46.13 -11.71 3.30
N GLU A 58 -47.05 -12.58 3.00
CA GLU A 58 -48.15 -12.29 2.09
C GLU A 58 -48.93 -11.03 2.54
N PHE A 59 -49.27 -10.17 1.61
CA PHE A 59 -49.95 -8.88 1.80
C PHE A 59 -49.12 -7.79 2.51
N THR A 60 -47.81 -7.96 2.66
CA THR A 60 -46.94 -6.92 3.20
C THR A 60 -46.25 -6.16 2.05
N GLU A 61 -46.24 -4.83 2.12
CA GLU A 61 -45.58 -3.99 1.15
C GLU A 61 -44.05 -4.22 1.18
N ILE A 62 -43.45 -4.49 0.03
CA ILE A 62 -42.03 -4.63 -0.10
C ILE A 62 -41.40 -3.23 -0.09
N THR A 63 -40.62 -2.94 0.92
CA THR A 63 -39.87 -1.68 0.99
C THR A 63 -38.74 -1.69 -0.05
N ALA A 64 -38.81 -0.76 -0.99
CA ALA A 64 -37.75 -0.60 -1.98
C ALA A 64 -36.46 -0.11 -1.30
N ASP A 65 -35.39 -0.86 -1.45
CA ASP A 65 -34.07 -0.46 -1.00
C ASP A 65 -33.24 -0.02 -2.22
N SER A 66 -32.70 1.18 -2.19
CA SER A 66 -31.89 1.74 -3.25
C SER A 66 -30.41 1.58 -2.92
N GLY A 67 -29.70 0.79 -3.69
CA GLY A 67 -28.25 0.73 -3.59
C GLY A 67 -27.63 2.10 -3.88
N ALA A 68 -26.56 2.44 -3.19
CA ALA A 68 -25.81 3.68 -3.38
C ALA A 68 -24.41 3.42 -3.94
N PHE A 69 -24.03 4.23 -4.91
CA PHE A 69 -22.63 4.30 -5.36
C PHE A 69 -21.89 5.34 -4.51
N THR A 70 -20.77 4.96 -3.95
CA THR A 70 -19.78 5.88 -3.40
C THR A 70 -18.62 6.03 -4.39
N SER A 71 -17.87 7.11 -4.30
CA SER A 71 -16.70 7.31 -5.15
C SER A 71 -15.46 7.44 -4.29
N VAL A 72 -14.38 6.80 -4.73
CA VAL A 72 -13.03 7.03 -4.19
C VAL A 72 -12.28 7.91 -5.17
N ASP A 73 -11.84 9.06 -4.70
CA ASP A 73 -11.05 10.00 -5.50
C ASP A 73 -9.57 9.61 -5.43
N LEU A 74 -9.02 9.22 -6.58
CA LEU A 74 -7.60 8.99 -6.76
C LEU A 74 -6.95 10.26 -7.30
N GLY A 75 -6.33 11.05 -6.42
CA GLY A 75 -5.56 12.24 -6.75
C GLY A 75 -4.08 11.94 -6.90
N GLY A 76 -3.38 12.72 -7.72
CA GLY A 76 -1.93 12.66 -7.85
C GLY A 76 -1.25 13.65 -6.90
N TYR A 77 -0.21 13.21 -6.21
CA TYR A 77 0.67 14.07 -5.43
C TYR A 77 1.98 14.27 -6.17
N LEU A 78 2.47 15.51 -6.18
CA LEU A 78 3.75 15.82 -6.80
C LEU A 78 4.89 15.42 -5.86
N ALA A 79 5.69 14.47 -6.29
CA ALA A 79 6.92 14.09 -5.62
C ALA A 79 8.13 14.40 -6.51
N GLY A 80 9.22 14.85 -5.95
CA GLY A 80 10.42 15.17 -6.70
C GLY A 80 11.68 14.76 -5.96
N ALA A 81 12.69 14.35 -6.70
CA ALA A 81 14.04 14.13 -6.21
C ALA A 81 15.00 14.93 -7.07
N LEU A 82 15.94 15.63 -6.43
CA LEU A 82 16.98 16.39 -7.10
C LEU A 82 18.34 15.96 -6.57
N THR A 83 19.27 15.69 -7.48
CA THR A 83 20.67 15.49 -7.15
C THR A 83 21.55 16.37 -8.01
N LEU A 84 22.63 16.88 -7.45
CA LEU A 84 23.60 17.72 -8.12
C LEU A 84 24.93 16.98 -8.22
N ILE A 85 25.54 16.98 -9.40
CA ILE A 85 26.82 16.33 -9.65
C ILE A 85 27.77 17.37 -10.21
N GLY A 86 28.96 17.46 -9.63
CA GLY A 86 30.02 18.31 -10.14
C GLY A 86 30.53 17.80 -11.49
N ARG A 87 30.65 18.69 -12.48
CA ARG A 87 31.19 18.36 -13.81
C ARG A 87 32.60 17.77 -13.74
N SER A 88 33.41 18.18 -12.78
CA SER A 88 34.75 17.64 -12.54
C SER A 88 34.73 16.16 -12.19
N VAL A 89 33.71 15.74 -11.38
CA VAL A 89 33.54 14.33 -10.98
C VAL A 89 33.19 13.47 -12.20
N ILE A 90 32.32 13.97 -13.07
CA ILE A 90 31.94 13.25 -14.29
C ILE A 90 33.15 13.07 -15.22
N ASN A 91 33.98 14.13 -15.35
CA ASN A 91 35.12 14.10 -16.28
C ASN A 91 36.31 13.29 -15.74
N SER A 92 36.47 13.17 -14.41
CA SER A 92 37.59 12.45 -13.78
C SER A 92 37.26 11.01 -13.38
N ALA A 93 35.98 10.62 -13.46
CA ALA A 93 35.56 9.27 -13.06
C ALA A 93 35.96 8.21 -14.09
N THR A 94 36.44 7.09 -13.60
CA THR A 94 36.79 5.89 -14.40
C THR A 94 35.61 4.96 -14.63
N PHE A 95 34.43 5.28 -14.10
CA PHE A 95 33.20 4.50 -14.21
C PHE A 95 32.00 5.39 -14.61
N ASP A 96 30.89 4.78 -15.03
CA ASP A 96 29.67 5.49 -15.40
C ASP A 96 28.98 6.08 -14.15
N VAL A 97 29.37 7.30 -13.78
CA VAL A 97 28.78 8.07 -12.67
C VAL A 97 27.29 8.34 -12.90
N VAL A 98 26.88 8.62 -14.14
CA VAL A 98 25.48 8.94 -14.45
C VAL A 98 24.60 7.73 -14.24
N GLY A 99 25.02 6.55 -14.71
CA GLY A 99 24.31 5.30 -14.50
C GLY A 99 24.22 4.91 -13.02
N PHE A 100 25.31 5.11 -12.28
CA PHE A 100 25.32 4.89 -10.83
C PHE A 100 24.28 5.77 -10.11
N ILE A 101 24.26 7.07 -10.41
CA ILE A 101 23.33 8.01 -9.76
C ILE A 101 21.88 7.72 -10.13
N VAL A 102 21.59 7.37 -11.39
CA VAL A 102 20.25 6.94 -11.80
C VAL A 102 19.77 5.73 -10.97
N ASN A 103 20.65 4.78 -10.71
CA ASN A 103 20.33 3.63 -9.85
C ASN A 103 20.09 4.04 -8.40
N GLN A 104 20.92 4.93 -7.83
CA GLN A 104 20.74 5.44 -6.46
C GLN A 104 19.45 6.25 -6.32
N MET A 105 19.13 7.10 -7.28
CA MET A 105 17.85 7.83 -7.30
C MET A 105 16.66 6.87 -7.38
N SER A 106 16.74 5.84 -8.21
CA SER A 106 15.68 4.84 -8.33
C SER A 106 15.44 4.09 -7.02
N GLU A 107 16.51 3.77 -6.30
CA GLU A 107 16.46 3.11 -4.99
C GLU A 107 15.83 4.02 -3.92
N ALA A 108 16.27 5.28 -3.86
CA ALA A 108 15.71 6.26 -2.93
C ALA A 108 14.23 6.53 -3.19
N ILE A 109 13.82 6.67 -4.46
CA ILE A 109 12.42 6.86 -4.86
C ILE A 109 11.61 5.61 -4.52
N ALA A 110 12.13 4.40 -4.79
CA ALA A 110 11.45 3.14 -4.48
C ALA A 110 11.17 3.00 -2.98
N THR A 111 12.17 3.24 -2.15
CA THR A 111 12.06 3.19 -0.69
C THR A 111 11.04 4.20 -0.17
N TRP A 112 11.06 5.43 -0.72
CA TRP A 112 10.13 6.48 -0.33
C TRP A 112 8.69 6.12 -0.73
N ILE A 113 8.47 5.65 -1.97
CA ILE A 113 7.14 5.23 -2.45
C ILE A 113 6.60 4.08 -1.60
N GLU A 114 7.42 3.08 -1.31
CA GLU A 114 7.02 1.94 -0.48
C GLU A 114 6.60 2.38 0.93
N GLY A 115 7.35 3.32 1.51
CA GLY A 115 6.99 3.95 2.78
C GLY A 115 5.64 4.67 2.70
N GLN A 116 5.38 5.44 1.64
CA GLN A 116 4.11 6.13 1.45
C GLN A 116 2.95 5.15 1.21
N LEU A 117 3.15 4.08 0.47
CA LEU A 117 2.13 3.06 0.23
C LEU A 117 1.76 2.28 1.51
N LEU A 118 2.69 2.15 2.45
CA LEU A 118 2.43 1.49 3.74
C LEU A 118 1.84 2.45 4.77
N VAL A 119 2.49 3.57 5.02
CA VAL A 119 2.26 4.43 6.21
C VAL A 119 1.85 5.86 5.83
N GLY A 120 1.52 6.13 4.57
CA GLY A 120 1.09 7.45 4.12
C GLY A 120 -0.12 7.95 4.91
N THR A 121 -0.12 9.23 5.28
CA THR A 121 -1.13 9.83 6.18
C THR A 121 -2.46 10.14 5.51
N GLY A 122 -2.52 10.21 4.18
CA GLY A 122 -3.72 10.62 3.43
C GLY A 122 -4.03 12.13 3.52
N SER A 123 -3.27 12.91 4.28
CA SER A 123 -3.42 14.36 4.37
C SER A 123 -2.29 15.04 3.61
N SER A 124 -2.60 15.68 2.49
CA SER A 124 -1.61 16.24 1.55
C SER A 124 -0.55 15.24 1.06
N ALA A 125 -0.83 13.95 1.22
CA ALA A 125 0.02 12.83 0.86
C ALA A 125 -0.86 11.63 0.47
N ALA A 126 -0.26 10.63 -0.18
CA ALA A 126 -0.96 9.38 -0.46
C ALA A 126 -1.44 8.70 0.84
N GLN A 127 -2.59 8.06 0.79
CA GLN A 127 -3.08 7.26 1.91
C GLN A 127 -2.41 5.89 1.86
N GLY A 128 -1.74 5.52 2.95
CA GLY A 128 -1.07 4.23 3.09
C GLY A 128 -2.04 3.10 3.45
N ALA A 129 -1.62 1.88 3.21
CA ALA A 129 -2.41 0.69 3.49
C ALA A 129 -2.74 0.52 4.99
N THR A 130 -1.88 1.03 5.89
CA THR A 130 -2.11 0.99 7.34
C THR A 130 -3.05 2.08 7.85
N ALA A 131 -3.35 3.09 7.03
CA ALA A 131 -4.30 4.15 7.36
C ALA A 131 -5.76 3.71 7.12
N THR A 132 -6.11 2.50 7.53
CA THR A 132 -7.46 1.92 7.43
C THR A 132 -8.20 2.07 8.75
N SER A 133 -9.54 2.13 8.69
CA SER A 133 -10.40 2.09 9.86
C SER A 133 -10.53 0.70 10.49
N ASN A 134 -10.17 -0.36 9.75
CA ASN A 134 -10.23 -1.73 10.25
C ASN A 134 -8.91 -2.10 10.95
N THR A 135 -8.74 -1.54 12.13
CA THR A 135 -7.55 -1.75 12.96
C THR A 135 -7.87 -2.61 14.18
N MET A 136 -6.88 -3.32 14.68
CA MET A 136 -6.92 -4.02 15.95
C MET A 136 -5.83 -3.44 16.85
N THR A 137 -6.18 -3.14 18.08
CA THR A 137 -5.22 -2.68 19.08
C THR A 137 -4.74 -3.90 19.86
N ALA A 138 -3.43 -4.14 19.86
CA ALA A 138 -2.83 -5.19 20.68
C ALA A 138 -2.98 -4.85 22.18
N ALA A 139 -3.11 -5.87 23.01
CA ALA A 139 -3.20 -5.70 24.47
C ALA A 139 -1.91 -5.14 25.08
N SER A 140 -0.77 -5.39 24.43
CA SER A 140 0.53 -4.87 24.83
C SER A 140 1.21 -4.11 23.70
N ALA A 141 1.84 -2.99 24.02
CA ALA A 141 2.61 -2.20 23.06
C ALA A 141 3.92 -2.89 22.61
N THR A 142 4.40 -3.87 23.35
CA THR A 142 5.72 -4.49 23.14
C THR A 142 5.67 -5.98 22.89
N ALA A 143 4.52 -6.62 23.07
CA ALA A 143 4.37 -8.07 22.91
C ALA A 143 3.12 -8.38 22.08
N VAL A 144 3.24 -9.34 21.17
CA VAL A 144 2.14 -9.88 20.37
C VAL A 144 1.87 -11.29 20.81
N THR A 145 0.61 -11.66 20.98
CA THR A 145 0.18 -13.03 21.34
C THR A 145 -0.26 -13.81 20.11
N ALA A 146 -0.33 -15.14 20.25
CA ALA A 146 -0.84 -16.00 19.17
C ALA A 146 -2.32 -15.75 18.90
N ASP A 147 -3.11 -15.50 19.94
CA ASP A 147 -4.54 -15.22 19.84
C ASP A 147 -4.80 -13.92 19.07
N GLU A 148 -4.01 -12.88 19.31
CA GLU A 148 -4.10 -11.63 18.57
C GLU A 148 -3.81 -11.78 17.07
N LEU A 149 -2.91 -12.70 16.69
CA LEU A 149 -2.66 -13.01 15.29
C LEU A 149 -3.87 -13.69 14.64
N ILE A 150 -4.50 -14.62 15.35
CA ILE A 150 -5.71 -15.30 14.88
C ILE A 150 -6.86 -14.28 14.74
N ASP A 151 -7.04 -13.42 15.72
CA ASP A 151 -8.05 -12.38 15.71
C ASP A 151 -7.84 -11.38 14.58
N LEU A 152 -6.60 -10.99 14.31
CA LEU A 152 -6.26 -10.10 13.20
C LEU A 152 -6.59 -10.77 11.85
N GLN A 153 -6.31 -12.05 11.69
CA GLN A 153 -6.67 -12.80 10.49
C GLN A 153 -8.19 -12.88 10.31
N ALA A 154 -8.93 -13.12 11.40
CA ALA A 154 -10.39 -13.21 11.38
C ALA A 154 -11.07 -11.90 10.99
N ARG A 155 -10.42 -10.73 11.22
CA ARG A 155 -10.94 -9.42 10.78
C ARG A 155 -10.96 -9.24 9.28
N VAL A 156 -10.17 -10.00 8.53
CA VAL A 156 -10.22 -9.99 7.07
C VAL A 156 -11.41 -10.83 6.64
N LYS A 157 -12.33 -10.24 5.84
CA LYS A 157 -13.50 -10.97 5.32
C LYS A 157 -13.04 -12.24 4.59
N GLN A 158 -13.75 -13.35 4.79
CA GLN A 158 -13.42 -14.66 4.26
C GLN A 158 -13.15 -14.68 2.74
N VAL A 159 -13.88 -13.87 1.99
CA VAL A 159 -13.71 -13.74 0.53
C VAL A 159 -12.30 -13.29 0.14
N PHE A 160 -11.66 -12.45 0.97
CA PHE A 160 -10.33 -11.88 0.70
C PHE A 160 -9.21 -12.67 1.36
N GLN A 161 -9.50 -13.56 2.31
CA GLN A 161 -8.47 -14.33 3.05
C GLN A 161 -7.63 -15.21 2.14
N ARG A 162 -8.19 -15.69 1.03
CA ARG A 162 -7.49 -16.58 0.07
C ARG A 162 -6.21 -15.96 -0.49
N ASN A 163 -6.20 -14.66 -0.71
CA ASN A 163 -5.07 -13.92 -1.28
C ASN A 163 -4.41 -12.98 -0.27
N ALA A 164 -4.76 -13.11 1.01
CA ALA A 164 -4.19 -12.30 2.07
C ALA A 164 -2.74 -12.73 2.35
N CYS A 165 -1.89 -11.75 2.61
CA CYS A 165 -0.52 -11.97 3.01
C CYS A 165 -0.19 -11.13 4.26
N TRP A 166 0.71 -11.65 5.06
CA TRP A 166 1.23 -10.95 6.23
C TRP A 166 2.37 -10.03 5.82
N THR A 167 2.26 -8.76 6.19
CA THR A 167 3.34 -7.79 6.01
C THR A 167 3.74 -7.26 7.38
N MET A 168 5.00 -7.43 7.74
CA MET A 168 5.51 -7.03 9.05
C MET A 168 7.00 -6.72 9.01
N ALA A 169 7.48 -5.98 10.01
CA ALA A 169 8.91 -5.72 10.17
C ALA A 169 9.66 -7.01 10.58
N PRO A 170 10.93 -7.18 10.20
CA PRO A 170 11.74 -8.36 10.58
C PRO A 170 11.82 -8.59 12.10
N ALA A 171 11.84 -7.53 12.89
CA ALA A 171 11.84 -7.60 14.35
C ALA A 171 10.55 -8.24 14.88
N THR A 172 9.40 -7.83 14.35
CA THR A 172 8.07 -8.39 14.70
C THR A 172 7.98 -9.86 14.28
N PHE A 173 8.46 -10.19 13.07
CA PHE A 173 8.51 -11.58 12.61
C PHE A 173 9.35 -12.47 13.53
N THR A 174 10.50 -11.96 13.98
CA THR A 174 11.35 -12.68 14.94
C THR A 174 10.66 -12.86 16.30
N ALA A 175 9.93 -11.85 16.77
CA ALA A 175 9.15 -11.93 18.00
C ALA A 175 8.05 -12.99 17.90
N ILE A 176 7.32 -13.02 16.79
CA ILE A 176 6.27 -14.01 16.53
C ILE A 176 6.86 -15.44 16.49
N LYS A 177 7.98 -15.65 15.81
CA LYS A 177 8.65 -16.96 15.79
C LYS A 177 9.13 -17.45 17.17
N LYS A 178 9.33 -16.54 18.10
CA LYS A 178 9.72 -16.86 19.47
C LYS A 178 8.55 -17.16 20.40
N LEU A 179 7.31 -17.10 19.91
CA LEU A 179 6.14 -17.49 20.70
C LEU A 179 6.22 -18.96 21.09
N LYS A 180 5.93 -19.23 22.34
CA LYS A 180 5.99 -20.57 22.92
C LYS A 180 4.68 -20.94 23.59
N ASP A 181 4.41 -22.22 23.62
CA ASP A 181 3.29 -22.79 24.38
C ASP A 181 3.62 -22.88 25.89
N ALA A 182 2.64 -23.32 26.67
CA ALA A 182 2.80 -23.56 28.11
C ALA A 182 3.90 -24.58 28.45
N ASN A 183 4.31 -25.43 27.50
CA ASN A 183 5.36 -26.45 27.64
C ASN A 183 6.72 -25.94 27.12
N ASN A 184 6.85 -24.64 26.88
CA ASN A 184 8.07 -23.98 26.38
C ASN A 184 8.51 -24.42 24.96
N ARG A 185 7.59 -24.94 24.14
CA ARG A 185 7.82 -25.31 22.76
C ARG A 185 7.45 -24.13 21.85
N TYR A 186 8.20 -23.91 20.77
CA TYR A 186 7.87 -22.90 19.79
C TYR A 186 6.57 -23.25 19.06
N LEU A 187 5.70 -22.27 18.85
CA LEU A 187 4.40 -22.44 18.16
C LEU A 187 4.53 -22.47 16.65
N LEU A 188 5.61 -21.90 16.07
CA LEU A 188 5.88 -21.80 14.64
C LEU A 188 7.24 -22.43 14.30
#